data_eb79abcfe38b92c791182997cfde18f5
#
_entry.id   eb79abcfe38b92c791182997cfde18f5
#
_cell.length_a   1.000
_cell.length_b   1.000
_cell.length_c   1.000
_cell.angle_alpha   90.00
_cell.angle_beta   90.00
_cell.angle_gamma   90.00
#
_symmetry.space_group_name_H-M   'P 1'
#
loop_
_entity.id
_entity.type
_entity.pdbx_description
1 polymer ?
#
loop_
_entity_poly.entity_id
_entity_poly.type
_entity_poly.pdbx_seq_one_letter_code
_entity_poly.pdbx_strand_id
1 'polypeptide(L)'
;MRDLMDGCSRWEIPIHQHGFIALVDVMPRLAPVGQTADAAIVQAARVSYGDGTKQVSEDRTLVRYLLRHRHTTPLEMVEFKFHVAMPMFVARQWIRHRTANVNEYSARYSIVPDRFYRPSLENVRKQSSLNRQGGDEPIDAGTAESFLGLLERAEANYQEYLQLTEKGVARELARAALPVSVYTEWYWKCDLHNTLRFLSLRMDSHAQQEIQDYARGMFDLIKPLVPNSCEAFQDYEMEAMHLTRLEIESIKNGAPINTTNKREQAEFEAKKKRLGL
;
A
#
# COMPACT_ATOMS: atom_id res chain seq x y z
N MET A 1 16.83 -11.54 -6.91
CA MET A 1 17.48 -10.82 -5.80
C MET A 1 18.58 -9.97 -6.42
N ARG A 2 18.52 -8.65 -6.27
CA ARG A 2 19.63 -7.76 -6.67
C ARG A 2 20.52 -7.54 -5.46
N ASP A 3 21.82 -7.75 -5.62
CA ASP A 3 22.79 -7.34 -4.61
C ASP A 3 22.94 -5.81 -4.66
N LEU A 4 22.85 -5.17 -3.52
CA LEU A 4 23.16 -3.76 -3.41
C LEU A 4 24.67 -3.55 -3.61
N MET A 5 25.06 -2.38 -4.08
CA MET A 5 26.48 -2.03 -4.29
C MET A 5 27.34 -2.14 -3.01
N ASP A 6 26.68 -2.17 -1.84
CA ASP A 6 27.28 -2.36 -0.51
C ASP A 6 27.31 -3.82 -0.02
N GLY A 7 26.98 -4.80 -0.87
CA GLY A 7 26.95 -6.23 -0.54
C GLY A 7 25.74 -6.69 0.27
N CYS A 8 24.75 -5.82 0.51
CA CYS A 8 23.49 -6.22 1.13
C CYS A 8 22.54 -6.83 0.10
N SER A 9 22.04 -8.04 0.34
CA SER A 9 20.97 -8.63 -0.46
C SER A 9 19.63 -8.01 -0.09
N ARG A 10 18.75 -7.84 -1.08
CA ARG A 10 17.37 -7.39 -0.89
C ARG A 10 16.41 -8.22 -1.72
N TRP A 11 15.18 -8.37 -1.22
CA TRP A 11 14.08 -8.95 -1.99
C TRP A 11 13.37 -7.85 -2.74
N GLU A 12 13.37 -7.93 -4.07
CA GLU A 12 12.82 -6.88 -4.93
C GLU A 12 11.77 -7.44 -5.88
N ILE A 13 10.67 -6.73 -6.02
CA ILE A 13 9.61 -6.96 -6.99
C ILE A 13 9.56 -5.74 -7.92
N PRO A 14 9.78 -5.90 -9.24
CA PRO A 14 9.59 -4.82 -10.20
C PRO A 14 8.10 -4.46 -10.32
N ILE A 15 7.81 -3.19 -10.40
CA ILE A 15 6.46 -2.63 -10.53
C ILE A 15 6.45 -1.63 -11.68
N HIS A 16 5.57 -1.80 -12.65
CA HIS A 16 5.52 -0.98 -13.86
C HIS A 16 6.86 -0.94 -14.63
N GLN A 17 7.10 0.11 -15.46
CA GLN A 17 8.28 0.16 -16.35
C GLN A 17 9.59 0.41 -15.60
N HIS A 18 9.57 1.29 -14.59
CA HIS A 18 10.77 1.78 -13.91
C HIS A 18 10.70 1.70 -12.39
N GLY A 19 9.56 1.26 -11.86
CA GLY A 19 9.35 1.16 -10.42
C GLY A 19 9.75 -0.20 -9.87
N PHE A 20 9.88 -0.22 -8.56
CA PHE A 20 10.07 -1.44 -7.79
C PHE A 20 9.65 -1.21 -6.34
N ILE A 21 9.42 -2.29 -5.64
CA ILE A 21 9.40 -2.34 -4.18
C ILE A 21 10.39 -3.41 -3.73
N ALA A 22 11.28 -3.04 -2.81
CA ALA A 22 12.26 -3.95 -2.27
C ALA A 22 12.22 -3.95 -0.74
N LEU A 23 12.19 -5.13 -0.13
CA LEU A 23 12.40 -5.30 1.29
C LEU A 23 13.90 -5.28 1.57
N VAL A 24 14.35 -4.32 2.38
CA VAL A 24 15.76 -4.09 2.72
C VAL A 24 16.09 -4.64 4.09
N ASP A 25 15.13 -4.56 5.02
CA ASP A 25 15.37 -4.94 6.41
C ASP A 25 14.07 -5.27 7.12
N VAL A 26 14.18 -6.11 8.15
CA VAL A 26 13.08 -6.49 9.05
C VAL A 26 13.58 -6.54 10.49
N MET A 27 12.78 -6.05 11.42
CA MET A 27 12.97 -6.26 12.85
C MET A 27 11.87 -7.21 13.34
N PRO A 28 12.18 -8.31 14.05
CA PRO A 28 13.52 -8.67 14.51
C PRO A 28 14.36 -9.37 13.44
N ARG A 29 15.66 -9.09 13.41
CA ARG A 29 16.64 -9.90 12.67
C ARG A 29 17.02 -11.17 13.41
N LEU A 30 16.86 -11.18 14.74
CA LEU A 30 17.19 -12.28 15.64
C LEU A 30 15.93 -13.09 15.97
N ALA A 31 15.20 -13.55 14.95
CA ALA A 31 14.16 -14.55 15.16
C ALA A 31 14.83 -15.88 15.58
N PRO A 32 14.27 -16.64 16.53
CA PRO A 32 14.77 -17.98 16.87
C PRO A 32 14.82 -18.87 15.63
N VAL A 33 15.78 -19.80 15.59
CA VAL A 33 15.96 -20.71 14.45
C VAL A 33 14.66 -21.46 14.15
N GLY A 34 14.22 -21.42 12.89
CA GLY A 34 12.98 -22.07 12.47
C GLY A 34 11.70 -21.29 12.76
N GLN A 35 11.80 -20.07 13.31
CA GLN A 35 10.67 -19.19 13.55
C GLN A 35 10.67 -18.00 12.58
N THR A 36 9.48 -17.40 12.42
CA THR A 36 9.27 -16.19 11.63
C THR A 36 9.20 -14.95 12.56
N ALA A 37 9.11 -13.76 11.99
CA ALA A 37 8.95 -12.54 12.75
C ALA A 37 7.63 -12.48 13.56
N ASP A 38 6.64 -13.31 13.26
CA ASP A 38 5.45 -13.51 14.12
C ASP A 38 5.82 -13.87 15.56
N ALA A 39 6.98 -14.50 15.78
CA ALA A 39 7.45 -14.84 17.13
C ALA A 39 7.66 -13.60 18.03
N ALA A 40 8.05 -12.46 17.45
CA ALA A 40 8.20 -11.21 18.21
C ALA A 40 6.84 -10.69 18.71
N ILE A 41 5.78 -10.86 17.93
CA ILE A 41 4.41 -10.50 18.31
C ILE A 41 3.96 -11.33 19.50
N VAL A 42 4.18 -12.63 19.42
CA VAL A 42 3.84 -13.59 20.47
C VAL A 42 4.64 -13.30 21.76
N GLN A 43 5.93 -13.03 21.62
CA GLN A 43 6.80 -12.67 22.74
C GLN A 43 6.31 -11.39 23.45
N ALA A 44 6.00 -10.35 22.67
CA ALA A 44 5.48 -9.09 23.21
C ALA A 44 4.12 -9.27 23.90
N ALA A 45 3.22 -10.05 23.32
CA ALA A 45 1.92 -10.32 23.93
C ALA A 45 2.05 -11.08 25.25
N ARG A 46 2.98 -12.05 25.34
CA ARG A 46 3.19 -12.89 26.53
C ARG A 46 3.78 -12.12 27.71
N VAL A 47 4.54 -11.07 27.48
CA VAL A 47 5.05 -10.19 28.55
C VAL A 47 3.94 -9.65 29.44
N SER A 48 2.74 -9.44 28.88
CA SER A 48 1.57 -8.94 29.61
C SER A 48 0.97 -9.94 30.60
N TYR A 49 1.35 -11.22 30.56
CA TYR A 49 0.74 -12.26 31.40
C TYR A 49 1.48 -12.54 32.71
N GLY A 50 2.71 -12.04 32.91
CA GLY A 50 3.53 -12.33 34.09
C GLY A 50 3.80 -13.84 34.29
N ASP A 51 4.58 -14.18 35.34
CA ASP A 51 5.05 -15.57 35.56
C ASP A 51 4.00 -16.58 36.02
N GLY A 52 2.76 -16.18 36.22
CA GLY A 52 1.70 -17.01 36.81
C GLY A 52 0.65 -17.59 35.87
N THR A 53 0.58 -17.15 34.61
CA THR A 53 -0.51 -17.52 33.69
C THR A 53 0.00 -18.52 32.65
N LYS A 54 -0.11 -19.81 32.94
CA LYS A 54 0.42 -20.91 32.12
C LYS A 54 -0.57 -21.51 31.11
N GLN A 55 -1.33 -20.74 30.35
CA GLN A 55 -1.90 -21.30 29.12
C GLN A 55 -1.06 -20.85 27.94
N VAL A 56 -0.17 -21.71 27.50
CA VAL A 56 0.60 -21.52 26.26
C VAL A 56 -0.38 -21.84 25.11
N SER A 57 -1.05 -20.82 24.60
CA SER A 57 -1.74 -20.95 23.32
C SER A 57 -0.70 -21.12 22.21
N GLU A 58 -1.03 -21.92 21.20
CA GLU A 58 -0.24 -22.00 19.97
C GLU A 58 -0.04 -20.61 19.37
N ASP A 59 1.17 -20.31 18.91
CA ASP A 59 1.56 -18.97 18.44
C ASP A 59 0.61 -18.42 17.35
N ARG A 60 0.24 -19.27 16.38
CA ARG A 60 -0.74 -18.91 15.34
C ARG A 60 -2.10 -18.51 15.94
N THR A 61 -2.60 -19.25 16.91
CA THR A 61 -3.87 -18.94 17.59
C THR A 61 -3.84 -17.61 18.31
N LEU A 62 -2.71 -17.28 18.97
CA LEU A 62 -2.54 -16.01 19.67
C LEU A 62 -2.47 -14.84 18.69
N VAL A 63 -1.69 -14.92 17.62
CA VAL A 63 -1.61 -13.89 16.59
C VAL A 63 -3.00 -13.62 15.97
N ARG A 64 -3.74 -14.67 15.64
CA ARG A 64 -5.10 -14.56 15.10
C ARG A 64 -6.07 -13.92 16.12
N TYR A 65 -5.94 -14.23 17.41
CA TYR A 65 -6.73 -13.60 18.47
C TYR A 65 -6.42 -12.09 18.55
N LEU A 66 -5.16 -11.70 18.55
CA LEU A 66 -4.74 -10.30 18.64
C LEU A 66 -5.30 -9.47 17.48
N LEU A 67 -5.18 -9.93 16.25
CA LEU A 67 -5.72 -9.23 15.08
C LEU A 67 -7.24 -9.14 15.13
N ARG A 68 -7.96 -10.25 15.42
CA ARG A 68 -9.41 -10.27 15.47
C ARG A 68 -9.98 -9.31 16.52
N HIS A 69 -9.30 -9.16 17.66
CA HIS A 69 -9.70 -8.27 18.75
C HIS A 69 -9.03 -6.90 18.71
N ARG A 70 -8.27 -6.60 17.66
CA ARG A 70 -7.61 -5.31 17.46
C ARG A 70 -6.64 -4.93 18.57
N HIS A 71 -5.95 -5.92 19.14
CA HIS A 71 -4.84 -5.71 20.06
C HIS A 71 -3.58 -5.41 19.25
N THR A 72 -3.33 -4.14 18.96
CA THR A 72 -2.36 -3.71 17.94
C THR A 72 -0.92 -3.60 18.45
N THR A 73 -0.72 -3.24 19.73
CA THR A 73 0.61 -2.99 20.29
C THR A 73 1.63 -4.11 20.08
N PRO A 74 1.29 -5.41 20.21
CA PRO A 74 2.25 -6.47 19.91
C PRO A 74 2.70 -6.51 18.45
N LEU A 75 1.85 -6.08 17.51
CA LEU A 75 2.18 -6.01 16.08
C LEU A 75 3.21 -4.91 15.77
N GLU A 76 3.30 -3.88 16.62
CA GLU A 76 4.25 -2.78 16.48
C GLU A 76 5.69 -3.22 16.81
N MET A 77 5.87 -4.44 17.37
CA MET A 77 7.19 -5.02 17.65
C MET A 77 7.85 -5.67 16.42
N VAL A 78 7.18 -5.65 15.28
CA VAL A 78 7.75 -6.03 13.98
C VAL A 78 7.81 -4.79 13.10
N GLU A 79 8.97 -4.47 12.56
CA GLU A 79 9.17 -3.34 11.64
C GLU A 79 9.75 -3.82 10.32
N PHE A 80 9.37 -3.16 9.24
CA PHE A 80 9.92 -3.36 7.89
C PHE A 80 10.53 -2.08 7.36
N LYS A 81 11.63 -2.22 6.62
CA LYS A 81 12.23 -1.14 5.85
C LYS A 81 12.20 -1.49 4.37
N PHE A 82 11.47 -0.72 3.60
CA PHE A 82 11.36 -0.86 2.16
C PHE A 82 12.16 0.22 1.44
N HIS A 83 12.68 -0.14 0.29
CA HIS A 83 13.20 0.77 -0.71
C HIS A 83 12.24 0.75 -1.90
N VAL A 84 11.72 1.89 -2.30
CA VAL A 84 10.64 1.96 -3.29
C VAL A 84 10.94 3.04 -4.31
N ALA A 85 10.84 2.68 -5.59
CA ALA A 85 10.82 3.64 -6.69
C ALA A 85 9.42 3.65 -7.31
N MET A 86 8.79 4.82 -7.39
CA MET A 86 7.41 4.97 -7.85
C MET A 86 7.18 6.33 -8.51
N PRO A 87 6.12 6.46 -9.34
CA PRO A 87 5.70 7.77 -9.85
C PRO A 87 5.35 8.73 -8.71
N MET A 88 5.66 10.01 -8.88
CA MET A 88 5.40 11.05 -7.88
C MET A 88 3.92 11.09 -7.46
N PHE A 89 2.97 10.91 -8.39
CA PHE A 89 1.55 10.92 -8.05
C PHE A 89 1.16 9.74 -7.13
N VAL A 90 1.82 8.57 -7.23
CA VAL A 90 1.65 7.44 -6.30
C VAL A 90 2.24 7.78 -4.94
N ALA A 91 3.45 8.36 -4.92
CA ALA A 91 4.11 8.80 -3.70
C ALA A 91 3.24 9.79 -2.91
N ARG A 92 2.54 10.70 -3.60
CA ARG A 92 1.60 11.66 -2.97
C ARG A 92 0.42 11.01 -2.28
N GLN A 93 -0.02 9.84 -2.72
CA GLN A 93 -1.05 9.06 -2.03
C GLN A 93 -0.46 8.28 -0.85
N TRP A 94 0.73 7.71 -1.03
CA TRP A 94 1.41 6.91 -0.02
C TRP A 94 1.81 7.73 1.21
N ILE A 95 2.37 8.93 1.02
CA ILE A 95 2.82 9.81 2.10
C ILE A 95 1.69 10.25 3.05
N ARG A 96 0.42 9.99 2.71
CA ARG A 96 -0.71 10.23 3.62
C ARG A 96 -0.74 9.24 4.79
N HIS A 97 -0.01 8.12 4.70
CA HIS A 97 0.23 7.18 5.79
C HIS A 97 1.41 7.68 6.63
N ARG A 98 1.10 8.47 7.67
CA ARG A 98 2.08 9.27 8.41
C ARG A 98 2.78 8.55 9.56
N THR A 99 2.27 7.38 9.98
CA THR A 99 2.90 6.56 11.02
C THR A 99 4.01 5.72 10.40
N ALA A 100 5.02 6.39 9.88
CA ALA A 100 6.17 5.78 9.21
C ALA A 100 7.32 6.79 9.15
N ASN A 101 8.54 6.27 8.93
CA ASN A 101 9.71 7.10 8.63
C ASN A 101 9.99 7.05 7.13
N VAL A 102 10.20 8.21 6.53
CA VAL A 102 10.47 8.35 5.09
C VAL A 102 11.74 9.14 4.88
N ASN A 103 12.59 8.67 3.98
CA ASN A 103 13.71 9.42 3.45
C ASN A 103 13.67 9.34 1.92
N GLU A 104 13.32 10.45 1.30
CA GLU A 104 13.08 10.55 -0.14
C GLU A 104 14.30 11.13 -0.86
N TYR A 105 14.53 10.66 -2.08
CA TYR A 105 15.47 11.23 -3.02
C TYR A 105 15.24 12.74 -3.19
N SER A 106 16.34 13.52 -3.13
CA SER A 106 16.22 14.98 -3.21
C SER A 106 16.58 15.50 -4.60
N ALA A 107 15.58 15.88 -5.36
CA ALA A 107 15.75 16.61 -6.63
C ALA A 107 16.33 18.03 -6.48
N ARG A 108 16.69 18.46 -5.26
CA ARG A 108 17.44 19.69 -5.01
C ARG A 108 18.94 19.47 -5.15
N TYR A 109 19.41 18.27 -4.79
CA TYR A 109 20.84 17.95 -4.77
C TYR A 109 21.29 17.22 -6.03
N SER A 110 20.40 16.48 -6.66
CA SER A 110 20.70 15.65 -7.82
C SER A 110 19.77 15.92 -8.99
N ILE A 111 20.23 15.63 -10.20
CA ILE A 111 19.39 15.63 -11.40
C ILE A 111 18.37 14.49 -11.26
N VAL A 112 17.08 14.80 -11.49
CA VAL A 112 16.01 13.80 -11.49
C VAL A 112 16.28 12.81 -12.62
N PRO A 113 16.20 11.47 -12.36
CA PRO A 113 16.35 10.47 -13.42
C PRO A 113 15.29 10.62 -14.52
N ASP A 114 15.67 10.36 -15.77
CA ASP A 114 14.77 10.33 -16.94
C ASP A 114 13.91 9.05 -16.90
N ARG A 115 12.92 9.03 -16.02
CA ARG A 115 12.00 7.90 -15.81
C ARG A 115 10.60 8.42 -15.58
N PHE A 116 9.68 8.09 -16.48
CA PHE A 116 8.31 8.54 -16.44
C PHE A 116 7.36 7.35 -16.50
N TYR A 117 6.24 7.45 -15.82
CA TYR A 117 5.18 6.46 -15.85
C TYR A 117 4.28 6.70 -17.05
N ARG A 118 4.01 5.63 -17.78
CA ARG A 118 3.00 5.58 -18.85
C ARG A 118 2.09 4.38 -18.60
N PRO A 119 0.78 4.55 -18.44
CA PRO A 119 -0.14 3.43 -18.37
C PRO A 119 -0.22 2.70 -19.71
N SER A 120 -0.60 1.41 -19.70
CA SER A 120 -1.06 0.76 -20.93
C SER A 120 -2.40 1.34 -21.36
N LEU A 121 -2.77 1.22 -22.64
CA LEU A 121 -4.03 1.73 -23.18
C LEU A 121 -5.25 1.24 -22.38
N GLU A 122 -5.26 -0.02 -21.99
CA GLU A 122 -6.32 -0.66 -21.20
C GLU A 122 -6.43 -0.12 -19.77
N ASN A 123 -5.36 0.49 -19.25
CA ASN A 123 -5.33 1.09 -17.92
C ASN A 123 -5.70 2.58 -17.91
N VAL A 124 -5.92 3.16 -19.08
CA VAL A 124 -6.56 4.49 -19.18
C VAL A 124 -8.07 4.30 -19.04
N ARG A 125 -8.60 4.62 -17.87
CA ARG A 125 -9.97 4.29 -17.45
C ARG A 125 -10.84 5.53 -17.30
N LYS A 126 -12.16 5.34 -17.46
CA LYS A 126 -13.16 6.36 -17.14
C LYS A 126 -13.16 6.65 -15.65
N GLN A 127 -13.44 7.90 -15.28
CA GLN A 127 -13.65 8.28 -13.89
C GLN A 127 -14.80 7.45 -13.28
N SER A 128 -14.57 6.87 -12.10
CA SER A 128 -15.63 6.15 -11.40
C SER A 128 -16.83 7.04 -11.10
N SER A 129 -18.01 6.55 -11.46
CA SER A 129 -19.29 7.22 -11.23
C SER A 129 -19.76 7.09 -9.79
N LEU A 130 -19.29 6.07 -9.04
CA LEU A 130 -19.77 5.75 -7.70
C LEU A 130 -19.11 6.59 -6.62
N ASN A 131 -17.79 6.70 -6.63
CA ASN A 131 -17.05 7.33 -5.54
C ASN A 131 -16.13 8.48 -5.98
N ARG A 132 -16.05 8.76 -7.29
CA ARG A 132 -15.16 9.75 -7.91
C ARG A 132 -13.66 9.50 -7.60
N GLN A 133 -13.30 8.29 -7.19
CA GLN A 133 -11.94 7.82 -6.97
C GLN A 133 -11.71 6.57 -7.83
N GLY A 134 -10.50 6.42 -8.33
CA GLY A 134 -10.19 5.30 -9.23
C GLY A 134 -10.86 5.38 -10.60
N GLY A 135 -10.63 4.37 -11.42
CA GLY A 135 -11.20 4.21 -12.74
C GLY A 135 -12.13 3.00 -12.79
N ASP A 136 -13.23 3.12 -13.51
CA ASP A 136 -14.16 2.01 -13.76
C ASP A 136 -13.67 1.19 -14.99
N GLU A 137 -14.42 1.19 -16.10
CA GLU A 137 -14.06 0.52 -17.34
C GLU A 137 -13.02 1.30 -18.15
N PRO A 138 -12.27 0.64 -19.05
CA PRO A 138 -11.38 1.34 -19.99
C PRO A 138 -12.13 2.40 -20.79
N ILE A 139 -11.46 3.52 -21.08
CA ILE A 139 -11.99 4.56 -21.97
C ILE A 139 -11.80 4.13 -23.43
N ASP A 140 -12.47 4.81 -24.37
CA ASP A 140 -12.25 4.55 -25.78
C ASP A 140 -10.79 4.77 -26.22
N ALA A 141 -10.34 4.02 -27.22
CA ALA A 141 -8.96 4.02 -27.67
C ALA A 141 -8.45 5.40 -28.11
N GLY A 142 -9.27 6.19 -28.81
CA GLY A 142 -8.87 7.52 -29.28
C GLY A 142 -8.61 8.50 -28.14
N THR A 143 -9.43 8.45 -27.09
CA THR A 143 -9.22 9.25 -25.87
C THR A 143 -7.98 8.76 -25.10
N ALA A 144 -7.78 7.43 -24.99
CA ALA A 144 -6.62 6.84 -24.35
C ALA A 144 -5.30 7.25 -25.06
N GLU A 145 -5.28 7.16 -26.39
CA GLU A 145 -4.13 7.60 -27.21
C GLU A 145 -3.84 9.09 -27.05
N SER A 146 -4.88 9.91 -27.01
CA SER A 146 -4.76 11.36 -26.78
C SER A 146 -4.14 11.66 -25.42
N PHE A 147 -4.51 10.90 -24.38
CA PHE A 147 -3.93 11.02 -23.03
C PHE A 147 -2.46 10.59 -23.02
N LEU A 148 -2.10 9.46 -23.65
CA LEU A 148 -0.70 9.03 -23.76
C LEU A 148 0.13 10.06 -24.52
N GLY A 149 -0.38 10.65 -25.61
CA GLY A 149 0.28 11.75 -26.32
C GLY A 149 0.47 13.00 -25.46
N LEU A 150 -0.44 13.29 -24.51
CA LEU A 150 -0.26 14.35 -23.53
C LEU A 150 0.90 14.06 -22.57
N LEU A 151 1.00 12.82 -22.06
CA LEU A 151 2.12 12.41 -21.20
C LEU A 151 3.45 12.54 -21.94
N GLU A 152 3.51 12.09 -23.19
CA GLU A 152 4.72 12.18 -24.02
C GLU A 152 5.18 13.63 -24.23
N ARG A 153 4.25 14.55 -24.50
CA ARG A 153 4.59 15.99 -24.59
C ARG A 153 5.05 16.56 -23.25
N ALA A 154 4.48 16.10 -22.13
CA ALA A 154 4.90 16.54 -20.79
C ALA A 154 6.32 16.05 -20.45
N GLU A 155 6.69 14.84 -20.88
CA GLU A 155 8.04 14.29 -20.71
C GLU A 155 9.09 15.04 -21.53
N ALA A 156 8.73 15.62 -22.67
CA ALA A 156 9.65 16.43 -23.49
C ALA A 156 10.24 17.62 -22.70
N ASN A 157 9.53 18.13 -21.68
CA ASN A 157 10.04 19.18 -20.79
C ASN A 157 11.32 18.75 -20.03
N TYR A 158 11.60 17.45 -19.96
CA TYR A 158 12.79 16.95 -19.28
C TYR A 158 14.08 17.41 -19.96
N GLN A 159 14.10 17.49 -21.27
CA GLN A 159 15.28 17.98 -22.02
C GLN A 159 15.54 19.46 -21.75
N GLU A 160 14.47 20.27 -21.65
CA GLU A 160 14.60 21.68 -21.27
C GLU A 160 15.04 21.85 -19.81
N TYR A 161 14.52 20.99 -18.91
CA TYR A 161 14.96 20.93 -17.52
C TYR A 161 16.47 20.69 -17.41
N LEU A 162 17.04 19.74 -18.18
CA LEU A 162 18.48 19.48 -18.21
C LEU A 162 19.25 20.70 -18.68
N GLN A 163 18.88 21.28 -19.83
CA GLN A 163 19.54 22.48 -20.40
C GLN A 163 19.51 23.66 -19.45
N LEU A 164 18.39 23.88 -18.74
CA LEU A 164 18.27 24.98 -17.78
C LEU A 164 19.14 24.75 -16.55
N THR A 165 19.24 23.52 -16.06
CA THR A 165 20.14 23.21 -14.94
C THR A 165 21.63 23.35 -15.34
N GLU A 166 22.01 22.99 -16.55
CA GLU A 166 23.34 23.20 -17.10
C GLU A 166 23.67 24.71 -17.25
N LYS A 167 22.67 25.53 -17.57
CA LYS A 167 22.78 26.99 -17.63
C LYS A 167 22.79 27.67 -16.25
N GLY A 168 22.70 26.91 -15.17
CA GLY A 168 22.81 27.39 -13.80
C GLY A 168 21.48 27.72 -13.10
N VAL A 169 20.33 27.37 -13.68
CA VAL A 169 19.06 27.47 -12.96
C VAL A 169 19.09 26.47 -11.77
N ALA A 170 18.78 26.97 -10.58
CA ALA A 170 18.78 26.15 -9.36
C ALA A 170 17.87 24.92 -9.52
N ARG A 171 18.39 23.72 -9.26
CA ARG A 171 17.65 22.44 -9.40
C ARG A 171 16.36 22.44 -8.63
N GLU A 172 16.33 23.05 -7.44
CA GLU A 172 15.13 23.15 -6.60
C GLU A 172 13.98 23.90 -7.29
N LEU A 173 14.29 24.80 -8.22
CA LEU A 173 13.29 25.52 -9.01
C LEU A 173 13.02 24.80 -10.33
N ALA A 174 14.06 24.39 -11.05
CA ALA A 174 13.95 23.76 -12.37
C ALA A 174 13.04 22.52 -12.36
N ARG A 175 13.11 21.69 -11.30
CA ARG A 175 12.26 20.49 -11.13
C ARG A 175 10.76 20.79 -11.09
N ALA A 176 10.36 22.03 -10.83
CA ALA A 176 8.94 22.39 -10.80
C ALA A 176 8.24 22.23 -12.16
N ALA A 177 9.02 22.19 -13.26
CA ALA A 177 8.53 21.98 -14.62
C ALA A 177 8.27 20.49 -14.96
N LEU A 178 8.74 19.55 -14.12
CA LEU A 178 8.59 18.11 -14.37
C LEU A 178 7.17 17.65 -14.04
N PRO A 179 6.57 16.76 -14.87
CA PRO A 179 5.25 16.23 -14.62
C PRO A 179 5.26 15.27 -13.43
N VAL A 180 4.10 15.08 -12.79
CA VAL A 180 3.94 14.17 -11.65
C VAL A 180 4.08 12.69 -12.03
N SER A 181 4.15 12.35 -13.31
CA SER A 181 4.48 11.02 -13.82
C SER A 181 5.96 10.65 -13.63
N VAL A 182 6.84 11.64 -13.33
CA VAL A 182 8.25 11.37 -13.03
C VAL A 182 8.38 10.46 -11.81
N TYR A 183 9.34 9.54 -11.86
CA TYR A 183 9.62 8.64 -10.74
C TYR A 183 10.40 9.35 -9.64
N THR A 184 9.98 9.12 -8.40
CA THR A 184 10.74 9.39 -7.18
C THR A 184 11.15 8.07 -6.52
N GLU A 185 12.02 8.16 -5.52
CA GLU A 185 12.57 7.00 -4.84
C GLU A 185 12.76 7.33 -3.36
N TRP A 186 12.39 6.40 -2.48
CA TRP A 186 12.53 6.57 -1.04
C TRP A 186 12.80 5.29 -0.27
N TYR A 187 13.36 5.45 0.92
CA TYR A 187 13.24 4.47 1.99
C TYR A 187 12.00 4.77 2.83
N TRP A 188 11.20 3.74 3.08
CA TRP A 188 10.01 3.81 3.92
C TRP A 188 10.11 2.74 5.00
N LYS A 189 10.07 3.13 6.30
CA LYS A 189 10.13 2.24 7.44
C LYS A 189 8.83 2.35 8.23
N CYS A 190 8.23 1.20 8.53
CA CYS A 190 6.95 1.13 9.23
C CYS A 190 6.83 -0.17 10.01
N ASP A 191 6.14 -0.12 11.15
CA ASP A 191 5.77 -1.31 11.90
C ASP A 191 4.67 -2.12 11.19
N LEU A 192 4.48 -3.38 11.61
CA LEU A 192 3.52 -4.28 10.98
C LEU A 192 2.08 -3.79 11.11
N HIS A 193 1.64 -3.25 12.27
CA HIS A 193 0.28 -2.75 12.44
C HIS A 193 -0.04 -1.67 11.40
N ASN A 194 0.82 -0.66 11.27
CA ASN A 194 0.64 0.42 10.32
C ASN A 194 0.88 -0.01 8.87
N THR A 195 1.73 -1.00 8.64
CA THR A 195 1.88 -1.66 7.33
C THR A 195 0.58 -2.35 6.91
N LEU A 196 -0.03 -3.15 7.77
CA LEU A 196 -1.33 -3.80 7.49
C LEU A 196 -2.44 -2.76 7.25
N ARG A 197 -2.44 -1.64 8.00
CA ARG A 197 -3.36 -0.53 7.76
C ARG A 197 -3.15 0.13 6.39
N PHE A 198 -1.91 0.29 5.95
CA PHE A 198 -1.60 0.74 4.59
C PHE A 198 -2.17 -0.24 3.56
N LEU A 199 -1.91 -1.53 3.74
CA LEU A 199 -2.35 -2.59 2.84
C LEU A 199 -3.88 -2.67 2.74
N SER A 200 -4.61 -2.58 3.86
CA SER A 200 -6.09 -2.62 3.86
C SER A 200 -6.71 -1.50 3.01
N LEU A 201 -6.08 -0.31 2.99
CA LEU A 201 -6.57 0.83 2.22
C LEU A 201 -6.06 0.85 0.77
N ARG A 202 -4.91 0.27 0.49
CA ARG A 202 -4.25 0.39 -0.81
C ARG A 202 -4.33 -0.87 -1.67
N MET A 203 -4.66 -2.01 -1.09
CA MET A 203 -5.07 -3.21 -1.84
C MET A 203 -6.58 -3.23 -2.15
N ASP A 204 -7.36 -2.33 -1.54
CA ASP A 204 -8.79 -2.20 -1.81
C ASP A 204 -9.05 -1.86 -3.28
N SER A 205 -10.07 -2.46 -3.88
CA SER A 205 -10.43 -2.28 -5.30
C SER A 205 -10.80 -0.85 -5.68
N HIS A 206 -11.16 -0.01 -4.72
CA HIS A 206 -11.46 1.41 -4.93
C HIS A 206 -10.20 2.30 -4.92
N ALA A 207 -9.05 1.78 -4.52
CA ALA A 207 -7.80 2.52 -4.62
C ALA A 207 -7.35 2.62 -6.08
N GLN A 208 -6.52 3.60 -6.41
CA GLN A 208 -5.94 3.73 -7.74
C GLN A 208 -5.08 2.50 -8.07
N GLN A 209 -5.16 2.00 -9.30
CA GLN A 209 -4.51 0.75 -9.71
C GLN A 209 -3.01 0.74 -9.41
N GLU A 210 -2.34 1.85 -9.71
CA GLU A 210 -0.88 1.93 -9.55
C GLU A 210 -0.45 1.75 -8.08
N ILE A 211 -1.15 2.32 -7.11
CA ILE A 211 -0.81 2.11 -5.71
C ILE A 211 -1.23 0.72 -5.20
N GLN A 212 -2.28 0.11 -5.80
CA GLN A 212 -2.64 -1.28 -5.52
C GLN A 212 -1.49 -2.22 -5.88
N ASP A 213 -0.81 -2.01 -7.01
CA ASP A 213 0.27 -2.86 -7.48
C ASP A 213 1.47 -2.83 -6.50
N TYR A 214 1.82 -1.65 -5.99
CA TYR A 214 2.83 -1.53 -4.93
C TYR A 214 2.39 -2.18 -3.62
N ALA A 215 1.13 -2.03 -3.23
CA ALA A 215 0.61 -2.63 -2.00
C ALA A 215 0.60 -4.16 -2.08
N ARG A 216 0.22 -4.74 -3.22
CA ARG A 216 0.29 -6.19 -3.45
C ARG A 216 1.73 -6.70 -3.40
N GLY A 217 2.65 -6.02 -4.09
CA GLY A 217 4.07 -6.36 -4.01
C GLY A 217 4.62 -6.29 -2.57
N MET A 218 4.20 -5.30 -1.79
CA MET A 218 4.55 -5.21 -0.37
C MET A 218 4.02 -6.41 0.42
N PHE A 219 2.76 -6.77 0.22
CA PHE A 219 2.14 -7.92 0.88
C PHE A 219 2.88 -9.23 0.56
N ASP A 220 3.25 -9.44 -0.70
CA ASP A 220 3.99 -10.62 -1.13
C ASP A 220 5.38 -10.71 -0.49
N LEU A 221 6.05 -9.56 -0.30
CA LEU A 221 7.36 -9.49 0.38
C LEU A 221 7.29 -9.79 1.87
N ILE A 222 6.23 -9.36 2.57
CA ILE A 222 6.13 -9.57 4.03
C ILE A 222 5.52 -10.93 4.39
N LYS A 223 4.70 -11.52 3.51
CA LYS A 223 3.98 -12.77 3.77
C LYS A 223 4.86 -13.93 4.25
N PRO A 224 6.05 -14.20 3.68
CA PRO A 224 6.91 -15.26 4.19
C PRO A 224 7.55 -14.95 5.55
N LEU A 225 7.58 -13.69 5.96
CA LEU A 225 8.20 -13.24 7.22
C LEU A 225 7.21 -13.22 8.38
N VAL A 226 5.93 -12.95 8.11
CA VAL A 226 4.84 -12.89 9.10
C VAL A 226 3.61 -13.64 8.59
N PRO A 227 3.74 -14.96 8.30
CA PRO A 227 2.68 -15.74 7.65
C PRO A 227 1.38 -15.80 8.45
N ASN A 228 1.47 -15.93 9.78
CA ASN A 228 0.28 -16.00 10.64
C ASN A 228 -0.46 -14.66 10.70
N SER A 229 0.30 -13.56 10.72
CA SER A 229 -0.28 -12.21 10.69
C SER A 229 -0.93 -11.92 9.34
N CYS A 230 -0.30 -12.30 8.22
CA CYS A 230 -0.86 -12.11 6.89
C CYS A 230 -2.12 -12.97 6.68
N GLU A 231 -2.13 -14.21 7.15
CA GLU A 231 -3.34 -15.08 7.12
C GLU A 231 -4.50 -14.44 7.91
N ALA A 232 -4.23 -14.02 9.14
CA ALA A 232 -5.23 -13.38 9.99
C ALA A 232 -5.73 -12.04 9.39
N PHE A 233 -4.85 -11.27 8.75
CA PHE A 233 -5.20 -10.04 8.06
C PHE A 233 -6.11 -10.30 6.85
N GLN A 234 -5.84 -11.32 6.06
CA GLN A 234 -6.71 -11.72 4.96
C GLN A 234 -8.11 -12.09 5.47
N ASP A 235 -8.18 -12.97 6.50
CA ASP A 235 -9.45 -13.46 7.03
C ASP A 235 -10.29 -12.37 7.72
N TYR A 236 -9.65 -11.47 8.48
CA TYR A 236 -10.37 -10.55 9.38
C TYR A 236 -10.47 -9.12 8.88
N GLU A 237 -9.72 -8.73 7.85
CA GLU A 237 -9.76 -7.40 7.25
C GLU A 237 -10.08 -7.45 5.75
N MET A 238 -9.27 -8.13 4.93
CA MET A 238 -9.40 -8.07 3.47
C MET A 238 -10.64 -8.78 2.95
N GLU A 239 -10.94 -9.95 3.47
CA GLU A 239 -12.08 -10.79 3.04
C GLU A 239 -13.28 -10.69 3.98
N ALA A 240 -13.11 -9.98 5.09
CA ALA A 240 -14.18 -9.75 6.05
C ALA A 240 -15.25 -8.80 5.50
N MET A 241 -16.40 -8.82 6.15
CA MET A 241 -17.49 -7.88 5.89
C MET A 241 -17.91 -7.21 7.20
N HIS A 242 -17.80 -5.88 7.23
CA HIS A 242 -18.29 -5.10 8.35
C HIS A 242 -19.77 -4.76 8.16
N LEU A 243 -20.61 -5.16 9.12
CA LEU A 243 -22.01 -4.77 9.17
C LEU A 243 -22.22 -3.69 10.22
N THR A 244 -22.86 -2.61 9.85
CA THR A 244 -23.22 -1.51 10.75
C THR A 244 -24.45 -1.91 11.60
N ARG A 245 -24.73 -1.17 12.69
CA ARG A 245 -25.91 -1.37 13.52
C ARG A 245 -27.21 -1.38 12.71
N LEU A 246 -27.36 -0.41 11.81
CA LEU A 246 -28.56 -0.26 10.97
C LEU A 246 -28.74 -1.44 10.01
N GLU A 247 -27.66 -1.92 9.43
CA GLU A 247 -27.67 -3.11 8.56
C GLU A 247 -28.05 -4.38 9.31
N ILE A 248 -27.50 -4.58 10.52
CA ILE A 248 -27.84 -5.70 11.41
C ILE A 248 -29.32 -5.68 11.78
N GLU A 249 -29.86 -4.51 12.16
CA GLU A 249 -31.27 -4.33 12.49
C GLU A 249 -32.16 -4.64 11.27
N SER A 250 -31.80 -4.16 10.09
CA SER A 250 -32.49 -4.46 8.84
C SER A 250 -32.55 -5.96 8.55
N ILE A 251 -31.42 -6.67 8.67
CA ILE A 251 -31.34 -8.10 8.44
C ILE A 251 -32.25 -8.86 9.46
N LYS A 252 -32.17 -8.50 10.75
CA LYS A 252 -32.96 -9.15 11.81
C LYS A 252 -34.46 -8.99 11.63
N ASN A 253 -34.89 -7.84 11.18
CA ASN A 253 -36.30 -7.49 11.08
C ASN A 253 -36.90 -7.77 9.69
N GLY A 254 -36.09 -8.17 8.70
CA GLY A 254 -36.51 -8.32 7.32
C GLY A 254 -37.05 -7.02 6.69
N ALA A 255 -36.63 -5.87 7.19
CA ALA A 255 -37.10 -4.56 6.78
C ALA A 255 -36.01 -3.77 6.04
N PRO A 256 -36.35 -2.78 5.20
CA PRO A 256 -35.37 -1.89 4.57
C PRO A 256 -34.47 -1.20 5.63
N ILE A 257 -33.22 -0.94 5.26
CA ILE A 257 -32.29 -0.21 6.13
C ILE A 257 -32.84 1.19 6.45
N ASN A 258 -32.84 1.55 7.72
CA ASN A 258 -33.36 2.84 8.20
C ASN A 258 -32.33 3.97 7.97
N THR A 259 -32.19 4.40 6.73
CA THR A 259 -31.36 5.55 6.34
C THR A 259 -31.94 6.22 5.11
N THR A 260 -31.78 7.55 5.03
CA THR A 260 -32.12 8.35 3.83
C THR A 260 -30.91 8.50 2.89
N ASN A 261 -29.73 8.06 3.31
CA ASN A 261 -28.51 8.14 2.52
C ASN A 261 -28.49 7.04 1.44
N LYS A 262 -28.65 7.47 0.18
CA LYS A 262 -28.68 6.54 -0.98
C LYS A 262 -27.40 5.72 -1.12
N ARG A 263 -26.22 6.25 -0.69
CA ARG A 263 -24.97 5.52 -0.75
C ARG A 263 -24.96 4.37 0.26
N GLU A 264 -25.36 4.63 1.51
CA GLU A 264 -25.49 3.57 2.54
C GLU A 264 -26.47 2.48 2.10
N GLN A 265 -27.59 2.87 1.46
CA GLN A 265 -28.53 1.92 0.89
C GLN A 265 -27.89 1.04 -0.18
N ALA A 266 -27.16 1.64 -1.14
CA ALA A 266 -26.48 0.92 -2.21
C ALA A 266 -25.38 -0.01 -1.70
N GLU A 267 -24.58 0.45 -0.73
CA GLU A 267 -23.54 -0.35 -0.08
C GLU A 267 -24.13 -1.55 0.66
N PHE A 268 -25.27 -1.37 1.33
CA PHE A 268 -25.95 -2.47 2.00
C PHE A 268 -26.53 -3.50 1.04
N GLU A 269 -27.13 -3.06 -0.07
CA GLU A 269 -27.61 -3.98 -1.12
C GLU A 269 -26.45 -4.81 -1.72
N ALA A 270 -25.30 -4.18 -1.94
CA ALA A 270 -24.10 -4.91 -2.38
C ALA A 270 -23.63 -5.96 -1.36
N LYS A 271 -23.67 -5.62 -0.05
CA LYS A 271 -23.36 -6.57 1.03
C LYS A 271 -24.36 -7.73 1.08
N LYS A 272 -25.66 -7.46 0.98
CA LYS A 272 -26.70 -8.52 0.93
C LYS A 272 -26.46 -9.48 -0.23
N LYS A 273 -26.20 -8.95 -1.42
CA LYS A 273 -25.88 -9.77 -2.59
C LYS A 273 -24.68 -10.69 -2.34
N ARG A 274 -23.64 -10.18 -1.68
CA ARG A 274 -22.44 -10.97 -1.33
C ARG A 274 -22.76 -12.06 -0.28
N LEU A 275 -23.71 -11.81 0.62
CA LEU A 275 -24.18 -12.77 1.64
C LEU A 275 -25.22 -13.76 1.11
N GLY A 276 -25.75 -13.57 -0.10
CA GLY A 276 -26.83 -14.38 -0.64
C GLY A 276 -28.21 -14.10 -0.01
N LEU A 277 -28.40 -12.87 0.50
CA LEU A 277 -29.63 -12.40 1.15
C LEU A 277 -30.52 -11.61 0.19
#